data_0c0986c54333e4caaaf30b35b8917972
#
_entry.id   0c0986c54333e4caaaf30b35b8917972
#
_cell.length_a   1.000
_cell.length_b   1.000
_cell.length_c   1.000
_cell.angle_alpha   90.00
_cell.angle_beta   90.00
_cell.angle_gamma   90.00
#
_symmetry.space_group_name_H-M   'P 1'
#
loop_
_entity.id
_entity.type
_entity.pdbx_description
1 polymer ?
#
loop_
_entity_poly.entity_id
_entity_poly.type
_entity_poly.pdbx_seq_one_letter_code
_entity_poly.pdbx_strand_id
1 'polypeptide(L)'
;MLTPAGQRRLMELQASGGDFGDTGKSFAGATATVVIVTRTEIYCANAGDSRTVLSRAGRAKEMSEDHKPDNSGELARIQRAGGFVEEGRVNGMLALSRALGDFEYKGSPNLAPKDQVVSCFPDIRIEQIDASVQFILLACDGIWDVKTNQQAIDFMMQKLYKGNFSNTRS
;
A
#
# COMPACT_ATOMS: atom_id res chain seq x y z
N MET A 1 2.62 -10.88 -16.33
CA MET A 1 3.63 -11.96 -16.53
C MET A 1 4.61 -11.92 -15.40
N LEU A 2 4.94 -13.05 -14.79
CA LEU A 2 6.01 -13.13 -13.79
C LEU A 2 7.35 -12.86 -14.46
N THR A 3 8.26 -12.21 -13.74
CA THR A 3 9.65 -12.07 -14.19
C THR A 3 10.32 -13.46 -14.30
N PRO A 4 11.42 -13.63 -15.06
CA PRO A 4 12.15 -14.90 -15.13
C PRO A 4 12.60 -15.42 -13.75
N ALA A 5 12.91 -14.52 -12.82
CA ALA A 5 13.22 -14.88 -11.42
C ALA A 5 11.98 -15.40 -10.67
N GLY A 6 10.82 -14.76 -10.86
CA GLY A 6 9.55 -15.19 -10.29
C GLY A 6 9.08 -16.55 -10.82
N GLN A 7 9.30 -16.80 -12.11
CA GLN A 7 9.00 -18.09 -12.73
C GLN A 7 9.89 -19.21 -12.15
N ARG A 8 11.20 -18.97 -12.00
CA ARG A 8 12.13 -19.93 -11.37
C ARG A 8 11.73 -20.25 -9.94
N ARG A 9 11.40 -19.21 -9.15
CA ARG A 9 10.98 -19.40 -7.76
C ARG A 9 9.66 -20.18 -7.65
N LEU A 10 8.73 -19.97 -8.56
CA LEU A 10 7.48 -20.72 -8.61
C LEU A 10 7.76 -22.22 -8.92
N MET A 11 8.65 -22.51 -9.87
CA MET A 11 9.05 -23.89 -10.19
C MET A 11 9.76 -24.58 -9.01
N GLU A 12 10.63 -23.87 -8.29
CA GLU A 12 11.28 -24.38 -7.09
C GLU A 12 10.28 -24.74 -5.98
N LEU A 13 9.30 -23.85 -5.76
CA LEU A 13 8.23 -24.08 -4.77
C LEU A 13 7.33 -25.25 -5.15
N GLN A 14 6.97 -25.39 -6.43
CA GLN A 14 6.24 -26.55 -6.93
C GLN A 14 7.02 -27.85 -6.80
N ALA A 15 8.33 -27.83 -7.06
CA ALA A 15 9.20 -29.01 -6.91
C ALA A 15 9.42 -29.41 -5.44
N SER A 16 9.28 -28.49 -4.49
CA SER A 16 9.43 -28.76 -3.05
C SER A 16 8.18 -29.35 -2.38
N GLY A 17 7.14 -29.65 -3.14
CA GLY A 17 5.91 -30.29 -2.63
C GLY A 17 5.02 -29.38 -1.79
N GLY A 18 5.19 -28.07 -1.90
CA GLY A 18 4.27 -27.10 -1.31
C GLY A 18 2.87 -27.27 -1.95
N ASP A 19 1.88 -27.64 -1.13
CA ASP A 19 0.51 -27.72 -1.57
C ASP A 19 -0.05 -26.29 -1.82
N PHE A 20 -0.02 -25.88 -3.06
CA PHE A 20 -0.61 -24.62 -3.51
C PHE A 20 -2.07 -24.79 -3.98
N GLY A 21 -2.80 -25.75 -3.43
CA GLY A 21 -4.18 -26.00 -3.85
C GLY A 21 -4.29 -26.20 -5.37
N ASP A 22 -5.27 -26.90 -5.82
CA ASP A 22 -5.49 -27.44 -7.19
C ASP A 22 -5.42 -26.42 -8.36
N THR A 23 -5.06 -25.16 -8.15
CA THR A 23 -5.03 -24.12 -9.20
C THR A 23 -3.67 -23.44 -9.41
N GLY A 24 -2.63 -23.73 -8.62
CA GLY A 24 -1.33 -23.02 -8.70
C GLY A 24 -1.42 -21.51 -8.45
N LYS A 25 -2.54 -21.00 -7.98
CA LYS A 25 -2.79 -19.61 -7.65
C LYS A 25 -2.59 -19.39 -6.16
N SER A 26 -1.63 -18.56 -5.79
CA SER A 26 -1.52 -18.08 -4.41
C SER A 26 -2.67 -17.12 -4.13
N PHE A 27 -3.41 -17.39 -3.05
CA PHE A 27 -4.44 -16.47 -2.52
C PHE A 27 -3.85 -15.37 -1.65
N ALA A 28 -2.52 -15.39 -1.44
CA ALA A 28 -1.85 -14.39 -0.62
C ALA A 28 -1.66 -13.09 -1.38
N GLY A 29 -1.95 -11.98 -0.71
CA GLY A 29 -1.70 -10.62 -1.16
C GLY A 29 -1.08 -9.77 -0.07
N ALA A 30 -0.53 -8.63 -0.47
CA ALA A 30 0.00 -7.62 0.43
C ALA A 30 -0.19 -6.22 -0.17
N THR A 31 -0.54 -5.26 0.68
CA THR A 31 -0.41 -3.85 0.33
C THR A 31 1.07 -3.45 0.32
N ALA A 32 1.39 -2.40 -0.40
CA ALA A 32 2.73 -1.85 -0.42
C ALA A 32 2.70 -0.32 -0.42
N THR A 33 3.36 0.28 0.56
CA THR A 33 3.69 1.70 0.55
C THR A 33 5.20 1.85 0.66
N VAL A 34 5.81 2.55 -0.28
CA VAL A 34 7.27 2.66 -0.42
C VAL A 34 7.64 4.12 -0.55
N VAL A 35 8.66 4.54 0.19
CA VAL A 35 9.17 5.91 0.14
C VAL A 35 10.65 5.90 -0.25
N ILE A 36 11.00 6.74 -1.22
CA ILE A 36 12.37 7.06 -1.58
C ILE A 36 12.63 8.51 -1.24
N VAL A 37 13.66 8.75 -0.42
CA VAL A 37 14.09 10.09 -0.03
C VAL A 37 15.40 10.41 -0.75
N THR A 38 15.39 11.48 -1.51
CA THR A 38 16.58 12.06 -2.13
C THR A 38 17.08 13.26 -1.33
N ARG A 39 18.02 14.03 -1.85
CA ARG A 39 18.47 15.28 -1.21
C ARG A 39 17.42 16.41 -1.29
N THR A 40 16.54 16.38 -2.28
CA THR A 40 15.59 17.46 -2.59
C THR A 40 14.14 17.03 -2.62
N GLU A 41 13.87 15.73 -2.77
CA GLU A 41 12.52 15.21 -3.04
C GLU A 41 12.25 13.92 -2.27
N ILE A 42 10.98 13.72 -1.99
CA ILE A 42 10.41 12.51 -1.42
C ILE A 42 9.44 11.94 -2.45
N TYR A 43 9.65 10.70 -2.83
CA TYR A 43 8.76 9.93 -3.70
C TYR A 43 8.02 8.91 -2.86
N CYS A 44 6.69 8.90 -2.94
CA CYS A 44 5.86 7.88 -2.29
C CYS A 44 5.10 7.10 -3.37
N ALA A 45 5.28 5.79 -3.39
CA ALA A 45 4.52 4.86 -4.24
C ALA A 45 3.63 4.00 -3.36
N ASN A 46 2.33 3.96 -3.62
CA ASN A 46 1.35 3.23 -2.82
C ASN A 46 0.47 2.33 -3.67
N ALA A 47 0.27 1.09 -3.23
CA ALA A 47 -0.70 0.14 -3.77
C ALA A 47 -1.38 -0.60 -2.61
N GLY A 48 -2.64 -0.26 -2.35
CA GLY A 48 -3.44 -0.78 -1.25
C GLY A 48 -3.84 0.30 -0.25
N ASP A 49 -4.23 -0.11 0.94
CA ASP A 49 -4.75 0.72 2.02
C ASP A 49 -3.79 0.91 3.21
N SER A 50 -2.53 0.52 3.05
CA SER A 50 -1.45 1.12 3.83
C SER A 50 -1.29 2.59 3.43
N ARG A 51 -0.85 3.43 4.35
CA ARG A 51 -0.78 4.88 4.11
C ARG A 51 0.54 5.46 4.56
N THR A 52 0.98 6.46 3.81
CA THR A 52 2.15 7.30 4.14
C THR A 52 1.70 8.72 4.42
N VAL A 53 2.17 9.27 5.54
CA VAL A 53 1.91 10.65 5.96
C VAL A 53 3.23 11.35 6.28
N LEU A 54 3.39 12.56 5.75
CA LEU A 54 4.54 13.44 6.01
C LEU A 54 4.19 14.42 7.13
N SER A 55 5.09 14.59 8.11
CA SER A 55 5.04 15.71 9.04
C SER A 55 5.74 16.92 8.43
N ARG A 56 4.98 18.00 8.25
CA ARG A 56 5.50 19.29 7.77
C ARG A 56 5.08 20.41 8.72
N ALA A 57 6.03 21.00 9.42
CA ALA A 57 5.80 22.00 10.47
C ALA A 57 4.75 21.56 11.52
N GLY A 58 4.79 20.28 11.94
CA GLY A 58 3.85 19.68 12.88
C GLY A 58 2.47 19.36 12.29
N ARG A 59 2.25 19.57 11.00
CA ARG A 59 0.99 19.26 10.31
C ARG A 59 1.14 17.99 9.47
N ALA A 60 0.09 17.18 9.48
CA ALA A 60 0.00 15.99 8.64
C ALA A 60 -0.25 16.37 7.19
N LYS A 61 0.58 15.86 6.28
CA LYS A 61 0.38 15.94 4.83
C LYS A 61 0.32 14.53 4.25
N GLU A 62 -0.76 14.21 3.56
CA GLU A 62 -0.96 12.90 2.92
C GLU A 62 -0.01 12.72 1.74
N MET A 63 0.75 11.63 1.77
CA MET A 63 1.65 11.21 0.69
C MET A 63 1.09 10.03 -0.11
N SER A 64 -0.02 9.46 0.32
CA SER A 64 -0.76 8.42 -0.40
C SER A 64 -2.26 8.58 -0.15
N GLU A 65 -3.05 7.92 -0.97
CA GLU A 65 -4.48 7.73 -0.80
C GLU A 65 -4.74 6.23 -0.69
N ASP A 66 -5.61 5.83 0.24
CA ASP A 66 -5.99 4.44 0.41
C ASP A 66 -6.80 3.96 -0.79
N HIS A 67 -6.44 2.82 -1.35
CA HIS A 67 -7.15 2.22 -2.47
C HIS A 67 -8.32 1.36 -1.97
N LYS A 68 -9.40 2.02 -1.55
CA LYS A 68 -10.64 1.33 -1.14
C LYS A 68 -11.52 1.05 -2.36
N PRO A 69 -12.23 -0.11 -2.40
CA PRO A 69 -13.06 -0.49 -3.55
C PRO A 69 -14.14 0.53 -3.93
N ASP A 70 -14.67 1.28 -2.95
CA ASP A 70 -15.70 2.30 -3.15
C ASP A 70 -15.19 3.63 -3.71
N ASN A 71 -13.88 3.85 -3.75
CA ASN A 71 -13.31 5.04 -4.39
C ASN A 71 -13.69 5.04 -5.86
N SER A 72 -14.20 6.16 -6.36
CA SER A 72 -14.82 6.26 -7.70
C SER A 72 -13.94 5.73 -8.84
N GLY A 73 -12.63 6.02 -8.81
CA GLY A 73 -11.67 5.53 -9.80
C GLY A 73 -11.44 4.02 -9.71
N GLU A 74 -11.37 3.51 -8.49
CA GLU A 74 -11.20 2.08 -8.20
C GLU A 74 -12.44 1.29 -8.60
N LEU A 75 -13.63 1.75 -8.17
CA LEU A 75 -14.91 1.15 -8.51
C LEU A 75 -15.10 1.06 -10.03
N ALA A 76 -14.82 2.15 -10.74
CA ALA A 76 -14.93 2.17 -12.20
C ALA A 76 -13.97 1.18 -12.88
N ARG A 77 -12.73 1.00 -12.36
CA ARG A 77 -11.79 -0.01 -12.86
C ARG A 77 -12.30 -1.40 -12.59
N ILE A 78 -12.72 -1.71 -11.36
CA ILE A 78 -13.23 -3.03 -10.94
C ILE A 78 -14.39 -3.45 -11.87
N GLN A 79 -15.36 -2.56 -12.09
CA GLN A 79 -16.50 -2.83 -12.96
C GLN A 79 -16.10 -3.06 -14.43
N ARG A 80 -15.19 -2.24 -14.97
CA ARG A 80 -14.67 -2.45 -16.34
C ARG A 80 -13.91 -3.77 -16.48
N ALA A 81 -13.27 -4.23 -15.42
CA ALA A 81 -12.57 -5.50 -15.39
C ALA A 81 -13.49 -6.73 -15.19
N GLY A 82 -14.80 -6.52 -15.07
CA GLY A 82 -15.80 -7.58 -14.89
C GLY A 82 -16.04 -8.00 -13.43
N GLY A 83 -15.48 -7.26 -12.46
CA GLY A 83 -15.77 -7.42 -11.04
C GLY A 83 -16.93 -6.54 -10.57
N PHE A 84 -17.27 -6.66 -9.30
CA PHE A 84 -18.26 -5.82 -8.62
C PHE A 84 -17.77 -5.44 -7.23
N VAL A 85 -18.44 -4.47 -6.61
CA VAL A 85 -18.18 -4.08 -5.21
C VAL A 85 -19.47 -4.24 -4.43
N GLU A 86 -19.39 -4.94 -3.30
CA GLU A 86 -20.49 -5.16 -2.37
C GLU A 86 -19.95 -4.96 -0.95
N GLU A 87 -20.64 -4.14 -0.16
CA GLU A 87 -20.24 -3.79 1.22
C GLU A 87 -18.78 -3.32 1.34
N GLY A 88 -18.30 -2.51 0.36
CA GLY A 88 -16.94 -2.00 0.34
C GLY A 88 -15.87 -3.05 -0.03
N ARG A 89 -16.29 -4.21 -0.57
CA ARG A 89 -15.42 -5.34 -0.89
C ARG A 89 -15.50 -5.72 -2.36
N VAL A 90 -14.35 -5.95 -2.96
CA VAL A 90 -14.23 -6.51 -4.31
C VAL A 90 -14.82 -7.94 -4.30
N ASN A 91 -15.81 -8.17 -5.17
CA ASN A 91 -16.54 -9.43 -5.29
C ASN A 91 -17.11 -9.91 -3.93
N GLY A 92 -17.45 -8.98 -3.02
CA GLY A 92 -17.96 -9.27 -1.68
C GLY A 92 -16.92 -9.83 -0.68
N MET A 93 -15.63 -9.92 -1.06
CA MET A 93 -14.60 -10.58 -0.24
C MET A 93 -13.44 -9.67 0.17
N LEU A 94 -12.78 -9.03 -0.77
CA LEU A 94 -11.52 -8.29 -0.53
C LEU A 94 -11.76 -6.81 -0.24
N ALA A 95 -11.33 -6.33 0.92
CA ALA A 95 -11.58 -4.95 1.40
C ALA A 95 -10.65 -3.89 0.80
N LEU A 96 -9.84 -4.24 -0.19
CA LEU A 96 -8.92 -3.35 -0.89
C LEU A 96 -8.99 -3.58 -2.41
N SER A 97 -8.57 -2.58 -3.19
CA SER A 97 -8.65 -2.61 -4.66
C SER A 97 -7.29 -2.68 -5.35
N ARG A 98 -6.20 -2.54 -4.58
CA ARG A 98 -4.83 -2.71 -5.10
C ARG A 98 -3.96 -3.47 -4.10
N ALA A 99 -3.17 -4.42 -4.64
CA ALA A 99 -2.24 -5.26 -3.87
C ALA A 99 -1.15 -5.86 -4.75
N LEU A 100 -0.07 -6.30 -4.14
CA LEU A 100 0.85 -7.30 -4.70
C LEU A 100 0.26 -8.69 -4.40
N GLY A 101 0.44 -9.66 -5.29
CA GLY A 101 -0.24 -10.97 -5.11
C GLY A 101 -1.72 -10.91 -5.49
N ASP A 102 -2.58 -11.56 -4.74
CA ASP A 102 -4.03 -11.66 -4.98
C ASP A 102 -4.35 -12.04 -6.44
N PHE A 103 -3.67 -13.08 -6.93
CA PHE A 103 -3.67 -13.44 -8.36
C PHE A 103 -5.03 -13.92 -8.86
N GLU A 104 -5.93 -14.33 -7.99
CA GLU A 104 -7.30 -14.70 -8.36
C GLU A 104 -8.07 -13.52 -8.99
N TYR A 105 -7.76 -12.27 -8.58
CA TYR A 105 -8.35 -11.05 -9.13
C TYR A 105 -7.59 -10.49 -10.33
N LYS A 106 -6.52 -11.16 -10.78
CA LYS A 106 -5.60 -10.70 -11.85
C LYS A 106 -5.56 -11.65 -13.05
N GLY A 107 -6.60 -12.45 -13.19
CA GLY A 107 -6.66 -13.51 -14.20
C GLY A 107 -7.21 -13.10 -15.56
N SER A 108 -7.56 -11.83 -15.80
CA SER A 108 -8.12 -11.38 -17.08
C SER A 108 -7.02 -11.24 -18.15
N PRO A 109 -6.92 -12.16 -19.13
CA PRO A 109 -5.77 -12.22 -20.05
C PRO A 109 -5.70 -11.04 -21.02
N ASN A 110 -6.84 -10.39 -21.25
CA ASN A 110 -6.96 -9.27 -22.20
C ASN A 110 -6.78 -7.89 -21.54
N LEU A 111 -6.57 -7.84 -20.21
CA LEU A 111 -6.39 -6.60 -19.47
C LEU A 111 -4.93 -6.40 -19.09
N ALA A 112 -4.46 -5.17 -19.22
CA ALA A 112 -3.14 -4.80 -18.70
C ALA A 112 -3.10 -4.94 -17.17
N PRO A 113 -1.92 -5.14 -16.54
CA PRO A 113 -1.82 -5.27 -15.07
C PRO A 113 -2.47 -4.14 -14.27
N LYS A 114 -2.46 -2.92 -14.79
CA LYS A 114 -3.09 -1.74 -14.17
C LYS A 114 -4.63 -1.77 -14.23
N ASP A 115 -5.21 -2.53 -15.17
CA ASP A 115 -6.65 -2.55 -15.47
C ASP A 115 -7.34 -3.81 -14.91
N GLN A 116 -6.62 -4.67 -14.20
CA GLN A 116 -7.17 -5.86 -13.55
C GLN A 116 -8.15 -5.48 -12.43
N VAL A 117 -8.99 -6.43 -12.01
CA VAL A 117 -9.97 -6.23 -10.92
C VAL A 117 -9.26 -5.72 -9.66
N VAL A 118 -8.20 -6.40 -9.21
CA VAL A 118 -7.23 -5.88 -8.23
C VAL A 118 -5.93 -5.55 -8.94
N SER A 119 -5.47 -4.31 -8.85
CA SER A 119 -4.28 -3.84 -9.55
C SER A 119 -3.06 -3.84 -8.63
N CYS A 120 -1.88 -4.15 -9.16
CA CYS A 120 -0.62 -3.90 -8.46
C CYS A 120 0.03 -2.56 -8.84
N PHE A 121 -0.63 -1.77 -9.68
CA PHE A 121 -0.07 -0.52 -10.18
C PHE A 121 -0.15 0.56 -9.09
N PRO A 122 0.98 1.17 -8.65
CA PRO A 122 0.97 2.15 -7.59
C PRO A 122 0.55 3.54 -8.09
N ASP A 123 -0.05 4.33 -7.20
CA ASP A 123 -0.06 5.78 -7.36
C ASP A 123 1.23 6.36 -6.80
N ILE A 124 1.74 7.42 -7.45
CA ILE A 124 2.99 8.07 -7.04
C ILE A 124 2.71 9.52 -6.70
N ARG A 125 3.14 9.94 -5.51
CA ARG A 125 3.18 11.36 -5.10
C ARG A 125 4.62 11.77 -4.84
N ILE A 126 4.93 13.01 -5.22
CA ILE A 126 6.26 13.60 -5.07
C ILE A 126 6.12 14.88 -4.23
N GLU A 127 7.03 15.06 -3.28
CA GLU A 127 7.06 16.22 -2.40
C GLU A 127 8.48 16.79 -2.31
N GLN A 128 8.61 18.12 -2.31
CA GLN A 128 9.87 18.80 -2.14
C GLN A 128 10.29 18.81 -0.67
N ILE A 129 11.58 18.59 -0.42
CA ILE A 129 12.17 18.69 0.92
C ILE A 129 12.59 20.13 1.15
N ASP A 130 12.10 20.72 2.23
CA ASP A 130 12.54 22.00 2.79
C ASP A 130 12.66 21.89 4.32
N ALA A 131 13.03 22.99 4.96
CA ALA A 131 13.24 23.03 6.42
C ALA A 131 11.98 22.74 7.26
N SER A 132 10.81 22.73 6.66
CA SER A 132 9.55 22.39 7.34
C SER A 132 9.28 20.89 7.43
N VAL A 133 9.94 20.07 6.61
CA VAL A 133 9.83 18.60 6.62
C VAL A 133 10.54 18.05 7.86
N GLN A 134 9.83 17.24 8.64
CA GLN A 134 10.34 16.74 9.92
C GLN A 134 10.57 15.22 9.89
N PHE A 135 9.56 14.45 9.53
CA PHE A 135 9.63 12.99 9.40
C PHE A 135 8.51 12.45 8.52
N ILE A 136 8.62 11.19 8.13
CA ILE A 136 7.62 10.45 7.37
C ILE A 136 7.17 9.27 8.21
N LEU A 137 5.86 9.01 8.21
CA LEU A 137 5.24 7.88 8.88
C LEU A 137 4.55 6.98 7.84
N LEU A 138 4.97 5.72 7.79
CA LEU A 138 4.36 4.67 6.99
C LEU A 138 3.74 3.66 7.93
N ALA A 139 2.49 3.29 7.70
CA ALA A 139 1.82 2.28 8.50
C ALA A 139 0.72 1.56 7.73
N CYS A 140 0.33 0.38 8.22
CA CYS A 140 -0.84 -0.35 7.76
C CYS A 140 -2.12 0.21 8.38
N ASP A 141 -3.25 -0.27 7.92
CA ASP A 141 -4.61 0.08 8.37
C ASP A 141 -4.80 0.00 9.89
N GLY A 142 -4.16 -0.95 10.58
CA GLY A 142 -4.21 -1.06 12.06
C GLY A 142 -3.85 0.22 12.82
N ILE A 143 -3.12 1.17 12.21
CA ILE A 143 -2.90 2.52 12.74
C ILE A 143 -3.98 3.48 12.24
N TRP A 144 -4.30 3.41 10.95
CA TRP A 144 -5.17 4.37 10.30
C TRP A 144 -6.65 4.20 10.63
N ASP A 145 -7.06 3.00 11.04
CA ASP A 145 -8.42 2.70 11.52
C ASP A 145 -8.71 3.32 12.91
N VAL A 146 -7.66 3.59 13.70
CA VAL A 146 -7.80 4.09 15.09
C VAL A 146 -7.23 5.49 15.29
N LYS A 147 -6.52 6.05 14.31
CA LYS A 147 -5.93 7.40 14.38
C LYS A 147 -6.13 8.16 13.08
N THR A 148 -6.51 9.43 13.19
CA THR A 148 -6.40 10.34 12.05
C THR A 148 -4.93 10.61 11.72
N ASN A 149 -4.65 11.09 10.51
CA ASN A 149 -3.30 11.46 10.08
C ASN A 149 -2.65 12.43 11.08
N GLN A 150 -3.38 13.46 11.53
CA GLN A 150 -2.87 14.45 12.49
C GLN A 150 -2.61 13.84 13.88
N GLN A 151 -3.51 13.00 14.38
CA GLN A 151 -3.31 12.31 15.67
C GLN A 151 -2.06 11.41 15.67
N ALA A 152 -1.77 10.76 14.54
CA ALA A 152 -0.57 9.95 14.40
C ALA A 152 0.70 10.83 14.40
N ILE A 153 0.68 11.95 13.68
CA ILE A 153 1.78 12.92 13.69
C ILE A 153 1.99 13.51 15.10
N ASP A 154 0.94 13.96 15.78
CA ASP A 154 1.01 14.52 17.13
C ASP A 154 1.59 13.51 18.13
N PHE A 155 1.17 12.26 18.04
CA PHE A 155 1.69 11.18 18.88
C PHE A 155 3.20 10.98 18.66
N MET A 156 3.64 10.92 17.40
CA MET A 156 5.06 10.76 17.08
C MET A 156 5.89 11.97 17.52
N MET A 157 5.40 13.19 17.27
CA MET A 157 6.03 14.44 17.76
C MET A 157 6.23 14.40 19.26
N GLN A 158 5.19 14.05 20.01
CA GLN A 158 5.27 13.95 21.47
C GLN A 158 6.34 12.94 21.93
N LYS A 159 6.46 11.79 21.25
CA LYS A 159 7.45 10.77 21.60
C LYS A 159 8.88 11.19 21.24
N LEU A 160 9.07 11.76 20.06
CA LEU A 160 10.39 12.23 19.62
C LEU A 160 10.94 13.37 20.51
N TYR A 161 10.10 14.33 20.89
CA TYR A 161 10.54 15.44 21.74
C TYR A 161 10.70 15.04 23.20
N LYS A 162 9.86 14.16 23.77
CA LYS A 162 10.03 13.65 25.13
C LYS A 162 11.26 12.73 25.27
N GLY A 163 11.61 11.98 24.22
CA GLY A 163 12.81 11.13 24.20
C GLY A 163 14.13 11.91 24.28
N ASN A 164 14.17 13.14 23.75
CA ASN A 164 15.37 13.98 23.80
C ASN A 164 15.65 14.62 25.17
N PHE A 165 14.68 14.67 26.09
CA PHE A 165 14.86 15.21 27.43
C PHE A 165 15.34 14.18 28.47
N SER A 166 15.31 12.89 28.14
CA SER A 166 15.74 11.84 29.09
C SER A 166 17.24 11.49 28.99
N ASN A 167 17.96 11.96 27.97
CA ASN A 167 19.39 11.67 27.77
C ASN A 167 20.36 12.79 28.19
N THR A 168 19.88 13.81 28.90
CA THR A 168 20.73 14.91 29.42
C THR A 168 20.94 14.86 30.92
N ARG A 169 20.91 13.67 31.53
CA ARG A 169 21.31 13.48 32.92
C ARG A 169 22.10 12.18 33.08
N SER A 170 23.38 12.26 32.89
CA SER A 170 24.41 11.58 33.66
C SER A 170 25.78 12.08 33.25
#